data_cb29223085b5bd143f85cf7f28332aa4
#
_entry.id   cb29223085b5bd143f85cf7f28332aa4
#
_cell.length_a   1.000
_cell.length_b   1.000
_cell.length_c   1.000
_cell.angle_alpha   90.00
_cell.angle_beta   90.00
_cell.angle_gamma   90.00
#
_symmetry.space_group_name_H-M   'P 1'
#
loop_
_entity.id
_entity.type
_entity.pdbx_description
1 polymer ?
#
loop_
_entity_poly.entity_id
_entity_poly.type
_entity_poly.pdbx_seq_one_letter_code
_entity_poly.pdbx_strand_id
1 'polypeptide(L)'
;MIVGLAGGTGSGKSSIVRSLVERVGGCVVDLESYTLDRSGAPEDRSSGGDDEPAAIDTELLVAHLDDLRRGEAIRKPVYSAETRLRTGVQLVAPARLVLVEGLFTLWWDSLRSLLDVKVFIDAPADLRLVRRIRRELADRGRSIEQVLYQYSSSVRPAYERYVEPTRVHADDVVTNDGPLEDAVEQVIALVRRRRVDGLASAGQH
;
A
#
# COMPACT_ATOMS: atom_id res chain seq x y z
N MET A 1 -12.75 -8.25 7.65
CA MET A 1 -11.81 -8.81 6.66
C MET A 1 -10.81 -7.75 6.27
N ILE A 2 -9.51 -8.08 6.31
CA ILE A 2 -8.41 -7.17 5.98
C ILE A 2 -7.73 -7.70 4.70
N VAL A 3 -7.64 -6.86 3.68
CA VAL A 3 -7.03 -7.19 2.38
C VAL A 3 -5.80 -6.31 2.17
N GLY A 4 -4.66 -6.93 1.98
CA GLY A 4 -3.40 -6.24 1.72
C GLY A 4 -3.06 -6.18 0.24
N LEU A 5 -2.74 -4.99 -0.27
CA LEU A 5 -2.28 -4.78 -1.64
C LEU A 5 -0.84 -4.25 -1.63
N ALA A 6 0.11 -5.08 -2.04
CA ALA A 6 1.51 -4.71 -2.25
C ALA A 6 1.81 -4.49 -3.73
N GLY A 7 2.99 -3.97 -4.03
CA GLY A 7 3.48 -3.78 -5.40
C GLY A 7 4.25 -2.49 -5.58
N GLY A 8 4.96 -2.33 -6.69
CA GLY A 8 5.83 -1.19 -6.96
C GLY A 8 5.10 0.15 -7.07
N THR A 9 5.84 1.24 -6.94
CA THR A 9 5.30 2.57 -7.26
C THR A 9 4.84 2.59 -8.73
N GLY A 10 3.67 3.22 -8.99
CA GLY A 10 3.09 3.24 -10.33
C GLY A 10 2.39 1.94 -10.76
N SER A 11 2.32 0.89 -9.93
CA SER A 11 1.58 -0.33 -10.26
C SER A 11 0.05 -0.16 -10.23
N GLY A 12 -0.46 0.92 -9.65
CA GLY A 12 -1.89 1.25 -9.63
C GLY A 12 -2.64 0.85 -8.36
N LYS A 13 -1.97 0.42 -7.30
CA LYS A 13 -2.59 0.03 -6.01
C LYS A 13 -3.64 1.01 -5.52
N SER A 14 -3.27 2.27 -5.34
CA SER A 14 -4.16 3.31 -4.81
C SER A 14 -5.38 3.58 -5.71
N SER A 15 -5.23 3.46 -7.03
CA SER A 15 -6.34 3.56 -7.97
C SER A 15 -7.30 2.37 -7.84
N ILE A 16 -6.75 1.16 -7.73
CA ILE A 16 -7.52 -0.07 -7.50
C ILE A 16 -8.26 0.04 -6.17
N VAL A 17 -7.58 0.42 -5.08
CA VAL A 17 -8.18 0.56 -3.75
C VAL A 17 -9.32 1.58 -3.75
N ARG A 18 -9.15 2.73 -4.40
CA ARG A 18 -10.20 3.75 -4.54
C ARG A 18 -11.43 3.18 -5.24
N SER A 19 -11.24 2.53 -6.38
CA SER A 19 -12.34 1.91 -7.12
C SER A 19 -13.03 0.79 -6.33
N LEU A 20 -12.28 0.00 -5.55
CA LEU A 20 -12.84 -1.01 -4.64
C LEU A 20 -13.75 -0.38 -3.59
N VAL A 21 -13.30 0.69 -2.91
CA VAL A 21 -14.13 1.37 -1.89
C VAL A 21 -15.41 1.93 -2.50
N GLU A 22 -15.33 2.54 -3.69
CA GLU A 22 -16.50 3.08 -4.39
C GLU A 22 -17.55 1.99 -4.71
N ARG A 23 -17.12 0.77 -5.02
CA ARG A 23 -17.99 -0.32 -5.46
C ARG A 23 -18.50 -1.24 -4.35
N VAL A 24 -17.64 -1.55 -3.41
CA VAL A 24 -17.94 -2.57 -2.39
C VAL A 24 -17.93 -2.01 -0.97
N GLY A 25 -17.62 -0.73 -0.83
CA GLY A 25 -17.45 -0.07 0.46
C GLY A 25 -16.19 -0.52 1.19
N GLY A 26 -15.96 0.05 2.36
CA GLY A 26 -14.80 -0.29 3.20
C GLY A 26 -14.04 0.94 3.69
N CYS A 27 -12.95 0.72 4.40
CA CYS A 27 -12.01 1.78 4.78
C CYS A 27 -10.59 1.47 4.28
N VAL A 28 -9.78 2.50 4.16
CA VAL A 28 -8.42 2.42 3.61
C VAL A 28 -7.41 2.79 4.68
N VAL A 29 -6.37 1.97 4.76
CA VAL A 29 -5.16 2.20 5.56
C VAL A 29 -3.97 2.16 4.60
N ASP A 30 -3.47 3.32 4.22
CA ASP A 30 -2.29 3.46 3.39
C ASP A 30 -1.03 3.49 4.25
N LEU A 31 0.01 2.77 3.85
CA LEU A 31 1.28 2.71 4.58
C LEU A 31 2.03 4.06 4.59
N GLU A 32 1.85 4.89 3.56
CA GLU A 32 2.51 6.19 3.47
C GLU A 32 2.13 7.08 4.65
N SER A 33 0.90 6.99 5.14
CA SER A 33 0.44 7.69 6.34
C SER A 33 1.23 7.33 7.61
N TYR A 34 1.83 6.16 7.67
CA TYR A 34 2.61 5.68 8.82
C TYR A 34 4.11 5.96 8.69
N THR A 35 4.53 6.75 7.72
CA THR A 35 5.93 7.17 7.63
C THR A 35 6.33 7.94 8.89
N LEU A 36 7.51 7.60 9.43
CA LEU A 36 8.07 8.26 10.60
C LEU A 36 8.52 9.68 10.25
N ASP A 37 8.36 10.60 11.21
CA ASP A 37 8.85 11.97 11.08
C ASP A 37 10.37 12.00 10.92
N ARG A 38 10.83 12.67 9.88
CA ARG A 38 12.25 12.85 9.58
C ARG A 38 12.65 14.32 9.48
N SER A 39 12.05 15.18 10.33
CA SER A 39 12.43 16.58 10.42
C SER A 39 13.86 16.72 10.91
N GLY A 40 14.71 17.39 10.14
CA GLY A 40 16.11 17.66 10.52
C GLY A 40 17.10 16.54 10.23
N ALA A 41 16.69 15.41 9.68
CA ALA A 41 17.65 14.47 9.11
C ALA A 41 18.34 15.16 7.90
N PRO A 42 19.69 15.15 7.81
CA PRO A 42 20.37 15.64 6.63
C PRO A 42 19.73 15.02 5.39
N GLU A 43 19.67 15.78 4.30
CA GLU A 43 19.31 15.22 2.99
C GLU A 43 20.38 14.20 2.51
N ASP A 44 20.97 13.47 3.41
CA ASP A 44 21.91 12.43 3.07
C ASP A 44 21.16 11.33 2.34
N ARG A 45 21.17 11.49 1.03
CA ARG A 45 20.59 10.59 0.02
C ARG A 45 21.23 9.21 0.01
N SER A 46 22.25 8.99 0.84
CA SER A 46 22.98 7.72 1.00
C SER A 46 22.36 6.81 2.07
N SER A 47 21.59 7.33 3.02
CA SER A 47 20.83 6.52 3.99
C SER A 47 19.38 6.42 3.52
N GLY A 48 19.05 5.30 2.90
CA GLY A 48 17.76 4.91 2.34
C GLY A 48 16.55 5.71 2.84
N GLY A 49 16.01 6.57 1.96
CA GLY A 49 14.94 7.52 2.28
C GLY A 49 13.61 6.84 2.65
N ASP A 50 12.51 7.49 2.32
CA ASP A 50 11.14 6.99 2.56
C ASP A 50 10.82 5.69 1.77
N ASP A 51 11.75 5.23 0.92
CA ASP A 51 11.65 4.02 0.10
C ASP A 51 12.15 2.75 0.81
N GLU A 52 12.35 2.77 2.15
CA GLU A 52 12.76 1.62 2.95
C GLU A 52 11.72 1.22 3.99
N PRO A 53 11.58 -0.09 4.31
CA PRO A 53 10.65 -0.55 5.35
C PRO A 53 10.86 0.10 6.71
N ALA A 54 12.12 0.39 7.08
CA ALA A 54 12.47 1.04 8.35
C ALA A 54 11.92 2.48 8.48
N ALA A 55 11.41 3.07 7.40
CA ALA A 55 10.75 4.37 7.45
C ALA A 55 9.30 4.31 7.98
N ILE A 56 8.74 3.13 8.11
CA ILE A 56 7.32 2.93 8.49
C ILE A 56 7.21 2.56 9.98
N ASP A 57 6.31 3.23 10.67
CA ASP A 57 5.87 2.92 12.03
C ASP A 57 4.98 1.67 12.01
N THR A 58 5.62 0.52 11.93
CA THR A 58 4.92 -0.77 11.80
C THR A 58 4.16 -1.14 13.05
N GLU A 59 4.65 -0.75 14.23
CA GLU A 59 3.99 -1.04 15.51
C GLU A 59 2.63 -0.33 15.57
N LEU A 60 2.59 0.96 15.24
CA LEU A 60 1.35 1.73 15.20
C LEU A 60 0.40 1.20 14.12
N LEU A 61 0.92 0.84 12.94
CA LEU A 61 0.12 0.28 11.85
C LEU A 61 -0.57 -1.03 12.28
N VAL A 62 0.19 -1.96 12.87
CA VAL A 62 -0.33 -3.26 13.35
C VAL A 62 -1.37 -3.04 14.44
N ALA A 63 -1.10 -2.17 15.43
CA ALA A 63 -2.05 -1.85 16.48
C ALA A 63 -3.37 -1.29 15.93
N HIS A 64 -3.30 -0.37 14.96
CA HIS A 64 -4.49 0.19 14.32
C HIS A 64 -5.30 -0.85 13.53
N LEU A 65 -4.64 -1.80 12.86
CA LEU A 65 -5.35 -2.87 12.15
C LEU A 65 -6.03 -3.85 13.10
N ASP A 66 -5.44 -4.13 14.25
CA ASP A 66 -6.07 -4.91 15.31
C ASP A 66 -7.28 -4.18 15.91
N ASP A 67 -7.21 -2.86 16.12
CA ASP A 67 -8.34 -2.03 16.58
C ASP A 67 -9.49 -2.11 15.56
N LEU A 68 -9.21 -1.88 14.28
CA LEU A 68 -10.22 -1.99 13.22
C LEU A 68 -10.84 -3.39 13.14
N ARG A 69 -10.05 -4.45 13.37
CA ARG A 69 -10.53 -5.84 13.41
C ARG A 69 -11.48 -6.08 14.58
N ARG A 70 -11.25 -5.43 15.73
CA ARG A 70 -12.13 -5.47 16.91
C ARG A 70 -13.37 -4.57 16.76
N GLY A 71 -13.47 -3.81 15.69
CA GLY A 71 -14.59 -2.88 15.47
C GLY A 71 -14.37 -1.52 16.13
N GLU A 72 -13.14 -1.16 16.46
CA GLU A 72 -12.76 0.11 17.05
C GLU A 72 -12.29 1.10 15.99
N ALA A 73 -12.61 2.39 16.17
CA ALA A 73 -12.14 3.44 15.29
C ALA A 73 -10.69 3.84 15.62
N ILE A 74 -9.91 4.16 14.59
CA ILE A 74 -8.52 4.53 14.73
C ILE A 74 -8.27 6.01 14.40
N ARG A 75 -7.19 6.56 14.92
CA ARG A 75 -6.67 7.89 14.59
C ARG A 75 -5.46 7.75 13.67
N LYS A 76 -5.73 7.45 12.40
CA LYS A 76 -4.68 7.26 11.39
C LYS A 76 -3.86 8.55 11.23
N PRO A 77 -2.51 8.50 11.23
CA PRO A 77 -1.69 9.66 10.94
C PRO A 77 -1.98 10.24 9.53
N VAL A 78 -1.73 11.52 9.37
CA VAL A 78 -1.69 12.19 8.07
C VAL A 78 -0.25 12.62 7.82
N TYR A 79 0.41 11.99 6.85
CA TYR A 79 1.79 12.30 6.47
C TYR A 79 1.83 13.22 5.26
N SER A 80 2.69 14.23 5.32
CA SER A 80 2.98 15.11 4.20
C SER A 80 4.35 14.74 3.60
N ALA A 81 4.33 14.26 2.36
CA ALA A 81 5.56 13.98 1.63
C ALA A 81 6.39 15.24 1.29
N GLU A 82 5.76 16.43 1.28
CA GLU A 82 6.41 17.70 1.04
C GLU A 82 7.25 18.12 2.25
N THR A 83 6.63 18.11 3.44
CA THR A 83 7.31 18.50 4.70
C THR A 83 8.03 17.36 5.38
N ARG A 84 7.77 16.09 4.97
CA ARG A 84 8.27 14.86 5.58
C ARG A 84 7.91 14.74 7.06
N LEU A 85 6.71 15.24 7.41
CA LEU A 85 6.17 15.25 8.78
C LEU A 85 4.75 14.67 8.81
N ARG A 86 4.38 14.14 9.96
CA ARG A 86 2.99 13.89 10.30
C ARG A 86 2.32 15.21 10.69
N THR A 87 1.36 15.65 9.89
CA THR A 87 0.71 16.97 10.03
C THR A 87 -0.61 16.93 10.80
N GLY A 88 -1.08 15.73 11.15
CA GLY A 88 -2.34 15.56 11.85
C GLY A 88 -2.76 14.11 11.96
N VAL A 89 -4.06 13.92 12.24
CA VAL A 89 -4.69 12.60 12.31
C VAL A 89 -6.04 12.62 11.59
N GLN A 90 -6.40 11.50 10.98
CA GLN A 90 -7.69 11.25 10.37
C GLN A 90 -8.41 10.16 11.16
N LEU A 91 -9.67 10.41 11.54
CA LEU A 91 -10.50 9.37 12.15
C LEU A 91 -10.94 8.39 11.05
N VAL A 92 -10.66 7.11 11.25
CA VAL A 92 -11.11 6.03 10.36
C VAL A 92 -12.03 5.11 11.16
N ALA A 93 -13.29 5.06 10.75
CA ALA A 93 -14.26 4.17 11.35
C ALA A 93 -14.02 2.71 10.90
N PRO A 94 -14.32 1.72 11.77
CA PRO A 94 -14.23 0.32 11.39
C PRO A 94 -15.21 -0.03 10.28
N ALA A 95 -14.79 -0.92 9.39
CA ALA A 95 -15.59 -1.36 8.27
C ALA A 95 -15.50 -2.89 8.09
N ARG A 96 -16.50 -3.47 7.39
CA ARG A 96 -16.48 -4.91 7.07
C ARG A 96 -15.33 -5.31 6.14
N LEU A 97 -14.80 -4.35 5.38
CA LEU A 97 -13.64 -4.50 4.52
C LEU A 97 -12.62 -3.40 4.87
N VAL A 98 -11.43 -3.80 5.25
CA VAL A 98 -10.29 -2.92 5.47
C VAL A 98 -9.30 -3.19 4.35
N LEU A 99 -8.94 -2.17 3.58
CA LEU A 99 -7.97 -2.25 2.50
C LEU A 99 -6.66 -1.61 2.98
N VAL A 100 -5.61 -2.42 3.04
CA VAL A 100 -4.25 -1.97 3.41
C VAL A 100 -3.43 -1.91 2.15
N GLU A 101 -2.85 -0.74 1.82
CA GLU A 101 -2.07 -0.60 0.61
C GLU A 101 -0.74 0.10 0.84
N GLY A 102 0.28 -0.33 0.12
CA GLY A 102 1.59 0.30 0.14
C GLY A 102 2.68 -0.55 -0.49
N LEU A 103 3.89 0.00 -0.57
CA LEU A 103 5.05 -0.72 -1.13
C LEU A 103 5.36 -1.98 -0.31
N PHE A 104 5.34 -1.84 1.01
CA PHE A 104 5.84 -2.82 1.97
C PHE A 104 4.73 -3.62 2.67
N THR A 105 3.50 -3.61 2.15
CA THR A 105 2.34 -4.29 2.76
C THR A 105 2.59 -5.78 3.04
N LEU A 106 3.44 -6.43 2.24
CA LEU A 106 3.79 -7.84 2.43
C LEU A 106 5.21 -8.06 2.98
N TRP A 107 5.87 -7.01 3.49
CA TRP A 107 7.24 -7.13 4.00
C TRP A 107 7.33 -7.78 5.38
N TRP A 108 6.53 -7.33 6.37
CA TRP A 108 6.61 -7.80 7.75
C TRP A 108 5.70 -8.99 8.03
N ASP A 109 6.21 -9.98 8.75
CA ASP A 109 5.44 -11.14 9.20
C ASP A 109 4.25 -10.72 10.08
N SER A 110 4.47 -9.75 10.99
CA SER A 110 3.45 -9.20 11.87
C SER A 110 2.26 -8.61 11.08
N LEU A 111 2.54 -7.89 10.00
CA LEU A 111 1.49 -7.33 9.15
C LEU A 111 0.82 -8.43 8.32
N ARG A 112 1.61 -9.34 7.70
CA ARG A 112 1.06 -10.44 6.89
C ARG A 112 0.11 -11.35 7.66
N SER A 113 0.36 -11.58 8.94
CA SER A 113 -0.51 -12.42 9.80
C SER A 113 -1.89 -11.81 10.03
N LEU A 114 -2.04 -10.50 9.87
CA LEU A 114 -3.31 -9.78 9.97
C LEU A 114 -4.10 -9.76 8.65
N LEU A 115 -3.49 -10.08 7.54
CA LEU A 115 -4.14 -10.01 6.23
C LEU A 115 -4.89 -11.29 5.90
N ASP A 116 -6.20 -11.18 5.68
CA ASP A 116 -7.04 -12.31 5.25
C ASP A 116 -6.83 -12.65 3.78
N VAL A 117 -6.49 -11.65 2.96
CA VAL A 117 -6.14 -11.78 1.54
C VAL A 117 -4.91 -10.92 1.26
N LYS A 118 -3.94 -11.48 0.58
CA LYS A 118 -2.67 -10.84 0.20
C LYS A 118 -2.55 -10.80 -1.32
N VAL A 119 -2.55 -9.60 -1.88
CA VAL A 119 -2.49 -9.38 -3.33
C VAL A 119 -1.24 -8.60 -3.69
N PHE A 120 -0.49 -9.10 -4.67
CA PHE A 120 0.60 -8.34 -5.28
C PHE A 120 0.12 -7.73 -6.59
N ILE A 121 0.12 -6.39 -6.69
CA ILE A 121 -0.24 -5.68 -7.92
C ILE A 121 1.02 -5.49 -8.75
N ASP A 122 1.06 -6.18 -9.86
CA ASP A 122 2.17 -6.14 -10.81
C ASP A 122 1.84 -5.24 -12.01
N ALA A 123 2.87 -4.63 -12.56
CA ALA A 123 2.83 -3.94 -13.85
C ALA A 123 4.25 -3.84 -14.42
N PRO A 124 4.44 -3.83 -15.74
CA PRO A 124 5.73 -3.66 -16.39
C PRO A 124 6.49 -2.43 -15.87
N ALA A 125 7.81 -2.56 -15.70
CA ALA A 125 8.62 -1.52 -15.05
C ALA A 125 8.61 -0.17 -15.80
N ASP A 126 8.58 -0.20 -17.12
CA ASP A 126 8.45 0.96 -17.99
C ASP A 126 7.10 1.66 -17.81
N LEU A 127 6.01 0.90 -17.76
CA LEU A 127 4.68 1.43 -17.52
C LEU A 127 4.57 2.06 -16.12
N ARG A 128 5.14 1.40 -15.09
CA ARG A 128 5.20 1.95 -13.73
C ARG A 128 5.97 3.27 -13.70
N LEU A 129 7.11 3.36 -14.40
CA LEU A 129 7.89 4.57 -14.49
C LEU A 129 7.14 5.71 -15.17
N VAL A 130 6.49 5.45 -16.31
CA VAL A 130 5.66 6.43 -17.02
C VAL A 130 4.53 6.96 -16.12
N ARG A 131 3.82 6.07 -15.43
CA ARG A 131 2.75 6.45 -14.50
C ARG A 131 3.28 7.29 -13.33
N ARG A 132 4.46 6.93 -12.79
CA ARG A 132 5.14 7.69 -11.74
C ARG A 132 5.52 9.09 -12.23
N ILE A 133 6.17 9.20 -13.38
CA ILE A 133 6.55 10.51 -13.95
C ILE A 133 5.32 11.42 -14.05
N ARG A 134 4.24 10.94 -14.66
CA ARG A 134 3.01 11.72 -14.83
C ARG A 134 2.46 12.22 -13.48
N ARG A 135 2.42 11.36 -12.47
CA ARG A 135 1.95 11.73 -11.14
C ARG A 135 2.87 12.74 -10.45
N GLU A 136 4.18 12.52 -10.46
CA GLU A 136 5.13 13.42 -9.79
C GLU A 136 5.19 14.81 -10.43
N LEU A 137 5.00 14.91 -11.76
CA LEU A 137 4.91 16.18 -12.48
C LEU A 137 3.59 16.90 -12.16
N ALA A 138 2.46 16.19 -12.19
CA ALA A 138 1.14 16.79 -12.01
C ALA A 138 0.86 17.21 -10.56
N ASP A 139 1.18 16.32 -9.61
CA ASP A 139 0.72 16.45 -8.22
C ASP A 139 1.78 17.07 -7.29
N ARG A 140 3.07 16.95 -7.65
CA ARG A 140 4.19 17.34 -6.78
C ARG A 140 5.11 18.41 -7.38
N GLY A 141 4.85 18.87 -8.59
CA GLY A 141 5.61 19.93 -9.27
C GLY A 141 7.09 19.62 -9.48
N ARG A 142 7.49 18.35 -9.48
CA ARG A 142 8.89 17.92 -9.68
C ARG A 142 9.27 17.98 -11.15
N SER A 143 10.55 18.21 -11.44
CA SER A 143 11.06 18.08 -12.82
C SER A 143 11.25 16.60 -13.22
N ILE A 144 11.26 16.34 -14.52
CA ILE A 144 11.53 15.00 -15.06
C ILE A 144 12.90 14.48 -14.57
N GLU A 145 13.91 15.35 -14.59
CA GLU A 145 15.29 15.02 -14.17
C GLU A 145 15.32 14.58 -12.70
N GLN A 146 14.59 15.28 -11.83
CA GLN A 146 14.48 14.93 -10.41
C GLN A 146 13.81 13.56 -10.23
N VAL A 147 12.73 13.29 -10.97
CA VAL A 147 12.01 12.00 -10.90
C VAL A 147 12.90 10.86 -11.39
N LEU A 148 13.59 11.03 -12.52
CA LEU A 148 14.47 10.01 -13.10
C LEU A 148 15.68 9.74 -12.20
N TYR A 149 16.28 10.81 -11.64
CA TYR A 149 17.39 10.67 -10.68
C TYR A 149 16.95 9.87 -9.46
N GLN A 150 15.82 10.24 -8.81
CA GLN A 150 15.31 9.53 -7.65
C GLN A 150 14.95 8.09 -8.00
N TYR A 151 14.34 7.86 -9.16
CA TYR A 151 13.97 6.52 -9.60
C TYR A 151 15.19 5.59 -9.71
N SER A 152 16.26 6.07 -10.33
CA SER A 152 17.47 5.26 -10.52
C SER A 152 18.30 5.10 -9.26
N SER A 153 18.36 6.14 -8.39
CA SER A 153 19.21 6.15 -7.20
C SER A 153 18.60 5.49 -5.97
N SER A 154 17.28 5.52 -5.80
CA SER A 154 16.62 4.97 -4.60
C SER A 154 15.42 4.06 -4.91
N VAL A 155 14.48 4.52 -5.73
CA VAL A 155 13.19 3.83 -5.89
C VAL A 155 13.31 2.46 -6.52
N ARG A 156 14.08 2.33 -7.60
CA ARG A 156 14.31 1.05 -8.28
C ARG A 156 15.12 0.08 -7.41
N PRO A 157 16.26 0.48 -6.79
CA PRO A 157 16.96 -0.38 -5.84
C PRO A 157 16.09 -0.84 -4.66
N ALA A 158 15.29 0.07 -4.10
CA ALA A 158 14.37 -0.28 -3.01
C ALA A 158 13.29 -1.27 -3.45
N TYR A 159 12.74 -1.10 -4.65
CA TYR A 159 11.79 -2.05 -5.22
C TYR A 159 12.40 -3.45 -5.35
N GLU A 160 13.58 -3.54 -5.95
CA GLU A 160 14.29 -4.81 -6.17
C GLU A 160 14.67 -5.49 -4.84
N ARG A 161 14.99 -4.71 -3.80
CA ARG A 161 15.42 -5.22 -2.51
C ARG A 161 14.27 -5.55 -1.56
N TYR A 162 13.22 -4.75 -1.51
CA TYR A 162 12.21 -4.81 -0.46
C TYR A 162 10.79 -5.11 -0.95
N VAL A 163 10.46 -4.84 -2.22
CA VAL A 163 9.09 -5.01 -2.72
C VAL A 163 8.95 -6.28 -3.53
N GLU A 164 9.75 -6.44 -4.59
CA GLU A 164 9.68 -7.62 -5.47
C GLU A 164 9.84 -8.95 -4.72
N PRO A 165 10.77 -9.10 -3.75
CA PRO A 165 10.88 -10.36 -3.01
C PRO A 165 9.63 -10.74 -2.22
N THR A 166 8.77 -9.76 -1.87
CA THR A 166 7.53 -10.05 -1.13
C THR A 166 6.42 -10.67 -1.97
N ARG A 167 6.57 -10.71 -3.28
CA ARG A 167 5.64 -11.33 -4.22
C ARG A 167 5.32 -12.79 -3.87
N VAL A 168 6.28 -13.51 -3.31
CA VAL A 168 6.13 -14.91 -2.88
C VAL A 168 5.14 -15.08 -1.72
N HIS A 169 4.83 -14.02 -0.99
CA HIS A 169 3.89 -14.02 0.12
C HIS A 169 2.45 -13.68 -0.30
N ALA A 170 2.24 -13.31 -1.55
CA ALA A 170 0.90 -13.03 -2.05
C ALA A 170 0.10 -14.33 -2.28
N ASP A 171 -1.18 -14.27 -1.96
CA ASP A 171 -2.13 -15.35 -2.31
C ASP A 171 -2.45 -15.31 -3.80
N ASP A 172 -2.33 -14.12 -4.42
CA ASP A 172 -2.53 -13.92 -5.87
C ASP A 172 -1.75 -12.72 -6.38
N VAL A 173 -1.41 -12.75 -7.67
CA VAL A 173 -0.73 -11.67 -8.40
C VAL A 173 -1.68 -11.13 -9.45
N VAL A 174 -2.05 -9.86 -9.32
CA VAL A 174 -2.93 -9.17 -10.27
C VAL A 174 -2.10 -8.26 -11.17
N THR A 175 -2.10 -8.51 -12.47
CA THR A 175 -1.41 -7.69 -13.45
C THR A 175 -2.28 -6.49 -13.84
N ASN A 176 -1.69 -5.28 -13.78
CA ASN A 176 -2.33 -4.02 -14.14
C ASN A 176 -1.56 -3.33 -15.27
N ASP A 177 -1.56 -3.95 -16.44
CA ASP A 177 -0.92 -3.47 -17.67
C ASP A 177 -1.90 -2.98 -18.75
N GLY A 178 -3.20 -3.21 -18.51
CA GLY A 178 -4.32 -2.82 -19.34
C GLY A 178 -5.28 -1.81 -18.69
N PRO A 179 -6.58 -1.89 -18.98
CA PRO A 179 -7.61 -1.13 -18.32
C PRO A 179 -7.61 -1.38 -16.82
N LEU A 180 -7.70 -0.31 -16.02
CA LEU A 180 -7.75 -0.40 -14.56
C LEU A 180 -8.87 -1.32 -14.06
N GLU A 181 -9.97 -1.30 -14.80
CA GLU A 181 -11.18 -2.07 -14.53
C GLU A 181 -10.91 -3.58 -14.40
N ASP A 182 -10.08 -4.13 -15.29
CA ASP A 182 -9.76 -5.55 -15.31
C ASP A 182 -9.04 -5.98 -14.02
N ALA A 183 -8.11 -5.15 -13.54
CA ALA A 183 -7.42 -5.39 -12.28
C ALA A 183 -8.37 -5.25 -11.07
N VAL A 184 -9.28 -4.28 -11.10
CA VAL A 184 -10.30 -4.09 -10.05
C VAL A 184 -11.21 -5.30 -9.96
N GLU A 185 -11.74 -5.80 -11.08
CA GLU A 185 -12.61 -6.98 -11.08
C GLU A 185 -11.89 -8.24 -10.57
N GLN A 186 -10.62 -8.42 -10.92
CA GLN A 186 -9.83 -9.54 -10.40
C GLN A 186 -9.73 -9.45 -8.86
N VAL A 187 -9.42 -8.28 -8.29
CA VAL A 187 -9.34 -8.12 -6.82
C VAL A 187 -10.71 -8.32 -6.18
N ILE A 188 -11.81 -7.84 -6.78
CA ILE A 188 -13.18 -8.08 -6.28
C ILE A 188 -13.48 -9.58 -6.24
N ALA A 189 -13.12 -10.31 -7.29
CA ALA A 189 -13.32 -11.75 -7.35
C ALA A 189 -12.57 -12.49 -6.24
N LEU A 190 -11.32 -12.11 -5.96
CA LEU A 190 -10.52 -12.66 -4.86
C LEU A 190 -11.17 -12.40 -3.49
N VAL A 191 -11.59 -11.17 -3.24
CA VAL A 191 -12.28 -10.77 -1.99
C VAL A 191 -13.57 -11.56 -1.81
N ARG A 192 -14.36 -11.75 -2.87
CA ARG A 192 -15.61 -12.52 -2.81
C ARG A 192 -15.36 -13.99 -2.54
N ARG A 193 -14.40 -14.60 -3.22
CA ARG A 193 -14.01 -16.01 -3.02
C ARG A 193 -13.64 -16.26 -1.56
N ARG A 194 -12.77 -15.42 -0.98
CA ARG A 194 -12.33 -15.57 0.41
C ARG A 194 -13.48 -15.44 1.43
N ARG A 195 -14.47 -14.59 1.15
CA ARG A 195 -15.68 -14.47 1.99
C ARG A 195 -16.50 -15.75 2.01
N VAL A 196 -16.64 -16.40 0.87
CA VAL A 196 -17.40 -17.66 0.74
C VAL A 196 -16.70 -18.78 1.49
N ASP A 197 -15.37 -18.91 1.31
CA ASP A 197 -14.58 -19.94 1.99
C ASP A 197 -14.60 -19.76 3.51
N GLY A 198 -14.53 -18.51 4.00
CA GLY A 198 -14.64 -18.20 5.43
C GLY A 198 -15.99 -18.55 6.04
N LEU A 199 -17.10 -18.38 5.30
CA LEU A 199 -18.43 -18.77 5.75
C LEU A 199 -18.62 -20.30 5.77
N ALA A 200 -18.06 -21.02 4.81
CA ALA A 200 -18.09 -22.48 4.76
C ALA A 200 -17.35 -23.12 5.94
N SER A 201 -16.21 -22.55 6.35
CA SER A 201 -15.41 -23.01 7.49
C SER A 201 -16.09 -22.73 8.84
N ALA A 202 -16.84 -21.64 8.97
CA ALA A 202 -17.54 -21.27 10.21
C ALA A 202 -18.83 -22.06 10.44
N GLY A 203 -19.37 -22.75 9.44
CA GLY A 203 -20.62 -23.55 9.52
C GLY A 203 -20.37 -25.03 9.90
N GLN A 204 -19.13 -25.44 10.14
CA GLN A 204 -18.76 -26.84 10.46
C GLN A 204 -18.42 -27.07 11.94
N HIS A 205 -18.72 -26.12 12.83
CA HIS A 205 -18.53 -26.25 14.29
C HIS A 205 -19.82 -26.15 15.07
#